data_f8a8f8aec1128e0ac34f52f2b245ad57
#
_entry.id   f8a8f8aec1128e0ac34f52f2b245ad57
#
_cell.length_a   1.000
_cell.length_b   1.000
_cell.length_c   1.000
_cell.angle_alpha   90.00
_cell.angle_beta   90.00
_cell.angle_gamma   90.00
#
_symmetry.space_group_name_H-M   'P 1'
#
loop_
_entity.id
_entity.type
_entity.pdbx_description
1 polymer ?
#
loop_
_entity_poly.entity_id
_entity_poly.type
_entity_poly.pdbx_seq_one_letter_code
_entity_poly.pdbx_strand_id
1 'polypeptide(L)'
;MTIFNAWDNDYFGEPTLAILSQFTDFFSDDKPLPERIIPVWKALQKVPEIAIKGFVREKVASVIGEDVLQKISETYDKNSTAPIEYKNSDIGKYLSQRIDFVKYQNALIEFAAEVSEKGKPLVFIIDELDRCSPSYAVEVLEKIKHLFNIPNIVFCLSIDKEQLKKTIQGHYGAYNFNAEEYLRRFFDIELDLPPIQYSEFSYLMAEHFSLESYFRSKEDLQDFIVISSELAEKQHLTLRQLEKYFAHAKLVFSYYSTERAAWMIAIMLILHKFNFDLYDNICNRRFELKDYAYQLKQIFDFKEYARGPNTLGAFLYYLDGYLKPGHLITVEQDFKFDWSSDFTEKELETISYSYVGESRTSYNKVPLDKVIARINFIEQFISR
;
A
#
# COMPACT_ATOMS: atom_id res chain seq x y z
N MET A 1 4.48 -2.75 20.18
CA MET A 1 4.10 -3.23 18.84
C MET A 1 5.34 -3.19 17.97
N THR A 2 5.62 -4.25 17.23
CA THR A 2 6.70 -4.30 16.25
C THR A 2 6.19 -4.83 14.93
N ILE A 3 6.79 -4.41 13.82
CA ILE A 3 6.41 -4.80 12.47
C ILE A 3 7.61 -5.45 11.80
N PHE A 4 7.43 -6.68 11.36
CA PHE A 4 8.38 -7.44 10.57
C PHE A 4 7.93 -7.47 9.12
N ASN A 5 8.63 -6.77 8.24
CA ASN A 5 8.39 -6.87 6.80
C ASN A 5 9.08 -8.13 6.28
N ALA A 6 8.29 -9.14 5.91
CA ALA A 6 8.83 -10.43 5.47
C ALA A 6 9.54 -10.30 4.12
N TRP A 7 9.04 -9.45 3.22
CA TRP A 7 9.62 -9.28 1.87
C TRP A 7 11.00 -8.62 1.91
N ASP A 8 11.21 -7.63 2.78
CA ASP A 8 12.53 -6.99 2.94
C ASP A 8 13.59 -7.98 3.48
N ASN A 9 13.14 -9.04 4.14
CA ASN A 9 14.01 -10.06 4.74
C ASN A 9 14.13 -11.36 3.93
N ASP A 10 13.36 -11.53 2.86
CA ASP A 10 13.37 -12.74 2.00
C ASP A 10 14.76 -13.01 1.39
N TYR A 11 15.48 -11.95 1.03
CA TYR A 11 16.83 -12.04 0.48
C TYR A 11 17.83 -12.78 1.39
N PHE A 12 17.66 -12.71 2.71
CA PHE A 12 18.63 -13.28 3.67
C PHE A 12 18.41 -14.78 3.93
N GLY A 13 17.29 -15.36 3.52
CA GLY A 13 17.02 -16.80 3.53
C GLY A 13 16.89 -17.46 4.91
N GLU A 14 16.98 -16.71 6.02
CA GLU A 14 16.92 -17.22 7.40
C GLU A 14 15.82 -16.54 8.22
N PRO A 15 14.54 -17.00 8.06
CA PRO A 15 13.39 -16.32 8.68
C PRO A 15 13.47 -16.25 10.20
N THR A 16 14.02 -17.28 10.85
CA THR A 16 14.12 -17.31 12.31
C THR A 16 14.98 -16.16 12.83
N LEU A 17 16.15 -15.94 12.23
CA LEU A 17 17.05 -14.86 12.63
C LEU A 17 16.46 -13.48 12.33
N ALA A 18 15.82 -13.35 11.17
CA ALA A 18 15.15 -12.11 10.77
C ALA A 18 14.02 -11.72 11.75
N ILE A 19 13.15 -12.67 12.11
CA ILE A 19 12.09 -12.45 13.11
C ILE A 19 12.68 -12.08 14.46
N LEU A 20 13.73 -12.76 14.87
CA LEU A 20 14.35 -12.53 16.18
C LEU A 20 15.06 -11.19 16.27
N SER A 21 15.65 -10.73 15.16
CA SER A 21 16.29 -9.41 15.13
C SER A 21 15.30 -8.28 15.40
N GLN A 22 14.00 -8.45 15.06
CA GLN A 22 12.98 -7.45 15.34
C GLN A 22 12.69 -7.26 16.84
N PHE A 23 12.93 -8.29 17.64
CA PHE A 23 12.80 -8.13 19.10
C PHE A 23 13.89 -7.23 19.69
N THR A 24 15.01 -7.02 18.96
CA THR A 24 16.06 -6.10 19.39
C THR A 24 15.71 -4.63 19.22
N ASP A 25 14.80 -4.32 18.29
CA ASP A 25 14.37 -2.94 18.01
C ASP A 25 13.55 -2.31 19.17
N PHE A 26 13.12 -3.14 20.15
CA PHE A 26 12.54 -2.64 21.40
C PHE A 26 13.58 -1.96 22.33
N PHE A 27 14.87 -2.13 22.01
CA PHE A 27 15.95 -1.52 22.79
C PHE A 27 16.53 -0.37 21.96
N SER A 28 16.18 0.86 22.37
CA SER A 28 16.82 2.05 21.81
C SER A 28 18.26 2.17 22.32
N ASP A 29 19.11 2.82 21.53
CA ASP A 29 20.53 3.08 21.83
C ASP A 29 20.80 3.69 23.21
N ASP A 30 19.80 4.30 23.84
CA ASP A 30 19.89 4.95 25.17
C ASP A 30 19.56 4.01 26.34
N LYS A 31 19.12 2.77 26.11
CA LYS A 31 18.82 1.82 27.21
C LYS A 31 19.73 0.60 27.08
N PRO A 32 20.61 0.33 28.09
CA PRO A 32 21.42 -0.87 28.08
C PRO A 32 20.51 -2.11 27.99
N LEU A 33 20.90 -3.08 27.17
CA LEU A 33 20.22 -4.37 27.10
C LEU A 33 20.05 -4.92 28.51
N PRO A 34 18.82 -5.19 28.98
CA PRO A 34 18.61 -5.81 30.26
C PRO A 34 19.41 -7.12 30.30
N GLU A 35 20.11 -7.37 31.43
CA GLU A 35 20.87 -8.62 31.65
C GLU A 35 20.05 -9.89 31.31
N ARG A 36 18.75 -9.79 31.37
CA ARG A 36 17.78 -10.86 31.09
C ARG A 36 17.63 -11.22 29.61
N ILE A 37 18.03 -10.35 28.67
CA ILE A 37 18.03 -10.67 27.22
C ILE A 37 19.30 -11.41 26.82
N ILE A 38 20.35 -11.33 27.62
CA ILE A 38 21.55 -12.12 27.40
C ILE A 38 21.25 -13.62 27.18
N PRO A 39 20.27 -14.26 27.89
CA PRO A 39 19.89 -15.64 27.60
C PRO A 39 19.26 -15.83 26.22
N VAL A 40 18.44 -14.89 25.72
CA VAL A 40 17.87 -14.93 24.37
C VAL A 40 18.98 -14.90 23.34
N TRP A 41 19.91 -13.99 23.49
CA TRP A 41 21.09 -13.89 22.64
C TRP A 41 21.99 -15.13 22.70
N LYS A 42 22.19 -15.67 23.89
CA LYS A 42 22.94 -16.93 24.05
C LYS A 42 22.24 -18.12 23.40
N ALA A 43 20.93 -18.16 23.39
CA ALA A 43 20.16 -19.18 22.68
C ALA A 43 20.27 -19.01 21.16
N LEU A 44 20.28 -17.77 20.67
CA LEU A 44 20.43 -17.43 19.24
C LEU A 44 21.82 -17.76 18.69
N GLN A 45 22.88 -17.58 19.47
CA GLN A 45 24.27 -17.89 19.07
C GLN A 45 24.52 -19.38 18.76
N LYS A 46 23.59 -20.25 19.15
CA LYS A 46 23.69 -21.71 18.91
C LYS A 46 23.00 -22.16 17.63
N VAL A 47 22.30 -21.30 16.91
CA VAL A 47 21.89 -21.57 15.54
C VAL A 47 23.15 -21.71 14.68
N PRO A 48 23.26 -22.71 13.79
CA PRO A 48 24.49 -23.06 13.11
C PRO A 48 25.26 -21.87 12.56
N GLU A 49 26.56 -21.80 12.81
CA GLU A 49 27.51 -20.71 12.47
C GLU A 49 27.42 -20.19 11.02
N ILE A 50 26.78 -20.90 10.13
CA ILE A 50 26.69 -20.60 8.71
C ILE A 50 25.80 -19.39 8.44
N ALA A 51 24.76 -19.17 9.24
CA ALA A 51 23.78 -18.09 9.07
C ALA A 51 24.21 -16.75 9.71
N ILE A 52 25.13 -16.76 10.65
CA ILE A 52 25.44 -15.60 11.50
C ILE A 52 26.53 -14.69 10.89
N LYS A 53 27.25 -15.10 9.85
CA LYS A 53 28.54 -14.51 9.45
C LYS A 53 28.53 -13.06 8.92
N GLY A 54 27.39 -12.45 8.65
CA GLY A 54 27.41 -11.09 8.13
C GLY A 54 26.56 -10.09 8.93
N PHE A 55 25.26 -10.23 8.83
CA PHE A 55 24.32 -9.17 9.17
C PHE A 55 23.95 -9.08 10.67
N VAL A 56 23.72 -10.23 11.32
CA VAL A 56 23.32 -10.24 12.75
C VAL A 56 24.48 -9.85 13.65
N ARG A 57 25.69 -10.28 13.31
CA ARG A 57 26.90 -9.93 14.10
C ARG A 57 27.16 -8.42 14.08
N GLU A 58 27.00 -7.77 12.95
CA GLU A 58 27.25 -6.34 12.81
C GLU A 58 26.19 -5.50 13.57
N LYS A 59 24.91 -5.87 13.46
CA LYS A 59 23.81 -5.21 14.20
C LYS A 59 23.90 -5.49 15.72
N VAL A 60 24.26 -6.70 16.11
CA VAL A 60 24.44 -7.06 17.53
C VAL A 60 25.68 -6.41 18.10
N ALA A 61 26.80 -6.40 17.36
CA ALA A 61 28.03 -5.73 17.77
C ALA A 61 27.83 -4.22 17.96
N SER A 62 26.99 -3.58 17.13
CA SER A 62 26.69 -2.16 17.27
C SER A 62 25.86 -1.83 18.51
N VAL A 63 25.03 -2.78 18.98
CA VAL A 63 24.12 -2.57 20.13
C VAL A 63 24.77 -2.97 21.46
N ILE A 64 25.52 -4.07 21.51
CA ILE A 64 26.13 -4.60 22.78
C ILE A 64 27.64 -4.47 22.87
N GLY A 65 28.32 -4.04 21.82
CA GLY A 65 29.77 -3.94 21.74
C GLY A 65 30.46 -5.26 21.46
N GLU A 66 31.52 -5.23 20.64
CA GLU A 66 32.33 -6.43 20.30
C GLU A 66 32.94 -7.10 21.51
N ASP A 67 33.38 -6.32 22.52
CA ASP A 67 33.97 -6.83 23.75
C ASP A 67 33.02 -7.71 24.56
N VAL A 68 31.73 -7.39 24.55
CA VAL A 68 30.69 -8.17 25.26
C VAL A 68 30.40 -9.45 24.50
N LEU A 69 30.36 -9.40 23.16
CA LEU A 69 30.23 -10.58 22.30
C LEU A 69 31.37 -11.56 22.50
N GLN A 70 32.61 -11.07 22.59
CA GLN A 70 33.77 -11.90 22.79
C GLN A 70 33.79 -12.57 24.18
N LYS A 71 33.45 -11.84 25.26
CA LYS A 71 33.29 -12.37 26.61
C LYS A 71 32.19 -13.44 26.71
N ILE A 72 31.06 -13.25 25.98
CA ILE A 72 29.99 -14.24 25.92
C ILE A 72 30.45 -15.51 25.22
N SER A 73 31.21 -15.40 24.15
CA SER A 73 31.82 -16.52 23.41
C SER A 73 32.80 -17.33 24.29
N GLU A 74 33.70 -16.66 24.98
CA GLU A 74 34.71 -17.28 25.85
C GLU A 74 34.11 -17.98 27.09
N THR A 75 33.03 -17.43 27.65
CA THR A 75 32.36 -18.03 28.82
C THR A 75 31.61 -19.31 28.45
N TYR A 76 31.21 -19.43 27.19
CA TYR A 76 30.43 -20.56 26.68
C TYR A 76 31.31 -21.80 26.43
N ASP A 77 32.51 -21.62 25.90
CA ASP A 77 33.44 -22.72 25.61
C ASP A 77 33.95 -23.45 26.88
N LYS A 78 33.96 -22.75 28.00
CA LYS A 78 34.49 -23.29 29.27
C LYS A 78 33.54 -24.20 30.06
N ASN A 79 32.22 -24.17 29.77
CA ASN A 79 31.22 -24.87 30.60
C ASN A 79 30.64 -26.16 30.00
N SER A 80 31.16 -26.68 28.91
CA SER A 80 30.59 -27.87 28.27
C SER A 80 31.34 -29.15 28.66
N THR A 81 30.83 -29.89 29.65
CA THR A 81 31.43 -31.11 30.23
C THR A 81 30.98 -32.43 29.59
N ALA A 82 30.29 -32.44 28.44
CA ALA A 82 29.86 -33.67 27.77
C ALA A 82 30.93 -34.25 26.85
N PRO A 83 31.11 -35.61 26.74
CA PRO A 83 32.08 -36.24 25.86
C PRO A 83 31.90 -35.81 24.40
N ILE A 84 32.97 -35.50 23.69
CA ILE A 84 32.99 -35.00 22.31
C ILE A 84 32.31 -35.96 21.34
N GLU A 85 32.38 -37.28 21.55
CA GLU A 85 31.76 -38.31 20.71
C GLU A 85 30.24 -38.25 20.74
N TYR A 86 29.64 -37.98 21.90
CA TYR A 86 28.17 -37.84 22.01
C TYR A 86 27.65 -36.57 21.36
N LYS A 87 28.37 -35.46 21.43
CA LYS A 87 28.02 -34.19 20.82
C LYS A 87 28.02 -34.25 19.28
N ASN A 88 28.87 -35.08 18.70
CA ASN A 88 28.99 -35.22 17.25
C ASN A 88 28.04 -36.26 16.64
N SER A 89 27.35 -37.05 17.47
CA SER A 89 26.29 -37.96 16.98
C SER A 89 25.08 -37.18 16.52
N ASP A 90 24.33 -37.71 15.56
CA ASP A 90 23.08 -37.07 15.06
C ASP A 90 22.04 -36.92 16.17
N ILE A 91 22.00 -37.87 17.12
CA ILE A 91 21.15 -37.79 18.31
C ILE A 91 21.61 -36.64 19.23
N GLY A 92 22.92 -36.49 19.43
CA GLY A 92 23.46 -35.39 20.23
C GLY A 92 23.19 -34.03 19.65
N LYS A 93 23.31 -33.89 18.33
CA LYS A 93 22.96 -32.66 17.60
C LYS A 93 21.44 -32.34 17.73
N TYR A 94 20.58 -33.35 17.54
CA TYR A 94 19.14 -33.20 17.68
C TYR A 94 18.72 -32.75 19.10
N LEU A 95 19.27 -33.40 20.12
CA LEU A 95 18.99 -33.06 21.52
C LEU A 95 19.50 -31.66 21.87
N SER A 96 20.66 -31.29 21.37
CA SER A 96 21.20 -29.93 21.56
C SER A 96 20.26 -28.87 20.92
N GLN A 97 19.86 -29.07 19.69
CA GLN A 97 18.92 -28.17 19.00
C GLN A 97 17.59 -28.04 19.75
N ARG A 98 17.06 -29.15 20.26
CA ARG A 98 15.80 -29.16 21.04
C ARG A 98 15.94 -28.40 22.35
N ILE A 99 17.05 -28.60 23.08
CA ILE A 99 17.34 -27.89 24.34
C ILE A 99 17.47 -26.39 24.08
N ASP A 100 18.15 -26.01 23.01
CA ASP A 100 18.37 -24.61 22.66
C ASP A 100 17.07 -23.94 22.23
N PHE A 101 16.18 -24.66 21.53
CA PHE A 101 14.85 -24.17 21.19
C PHE A 101 13.97 -23.90 22.43
N VAL A 102 13.98 -24.82 23.42
CA VAL A 102 13.23 -24.62 24.68
C VAL A 102 13.78 -23.45 25.47
N LYS A 103 15.11 -23.30 25.55
CA LYS A 103 15.74 -22.14 26.20
C LYS A 103 15.34 -20.84 25.52
N TYR A 104 15.28 -20.85 24.20
CA TYR A 104 14.84 -19.73 23.40
C TYR A 104 13.36 -19.36 23.68
N GLN A 105 12.45 -20.33 23.68
CA GLN A 105 11.05 -20.09 24.04
C GLN A 105 10.93 -19.49 25.45
N ASN A 106 11.62 -20.05 26.44
CA ASN A 106 11.59 -19.51 27.81
C ASN A 106 12.10 -18.08 27.90
N ALA A 107 13.17 -17.77 27.17
CA ALA A 107 13.72 -16.42 27.11
C ALA A 107 12.73 -15.42 26.47
N LEU A 108 12.00 -15.83 25.42
CA LEU A 108 10.93 -15.00 24.84
C LEU A 108 9.74 -14.82 25.79
N ILE A 109 9.39 -15.83 26.57
CA ILE A 109 8.33 -15.73 27.60
C ILE A 109 8.72 -14.68 28.65
N GLU A 110 9.96 -14.73 29.17
CA GLU A 110 10.47 -13.77 30.14
C GLU A 110 10.51 -12.36 29.52
N PHE A 111 11.00 -12.24 28.30
CA PHE A 111 11.03 -10.97 27.58
C PHE A 111 9.62 -10.39 27.37
N ALA A 112 8.68 -11.19 26.88
CA ALA A 112 7.31 -10.75 26.68
C ALA A 112 6.64 -10.28 27.98
N ALA A 113 6.92 -10.99 29.08
CA ALA A 113 6.41 -10.60 30.41
C ALA A 113 6.97 -9.27 30.91
N GLU A 114 8.21 -8.93 30.56
CA GLU A 114 8.88 -7.70 30.98
C GLU A 114 8.48 -6.49 30.14
N VAL A 115 8.35 -6.69 28.80
CA VAL A 115 8.04 -5.62 27.85
C VAL A 115 6.54 -5.32 27.81
N SER A 116 5.68 -6.31 28.14
CA SER A 116 4.23 -6.06 28.19
C SER A 116 3.92 -5.10 29.33
N GLU A 117 3.36 -3.97 28.97
CA GLU A 117 2.69 -3.10 29.93
C GLU A 117 1.53 -3.85 30.59
N LYS A 118 1.22 -3.56 31.86
CA LYS A 118 0.19 -4.24 32.67
C LYS A 118 -1.08 -4.53 31.84
N GLY A 119 -1.28 -5.80 31.47
CA GLY A 119 -2.47 -6.28 30.79
C GLY A 119 -2.53 -6.05 29.27
N LYS A 120 -1.46 -5.54 28.64
CA LYS A 120 -1.41 -5.38 27.18
C LYS A 120 -0.36 -6.31 26.58
N PRO A 121 -0.73 -7.24 25.69
CA PRO A 121 0.23 -8.12 25.05
C PRO A 121 1.13 -7.34 24.08
N LEU A 122 2.31 -7.91 23.82
CA LEU A 122 3.17 -7.48 22.74
C LEU A 122 2.54 -7.92 21.41
N VAL A 123 2.26 -6.98 20.51
CA VAL A 123 1.77 -7.27 19.16
C VAL A 123 2.94 -7.34 18.20
N PHE A 124 3.13 -8.49 17.57
CA PHE A 124 4.13 -8.74 16.53
C PHE A 124 3.42 -8.89 15.18
N ILE A 125 3.58 -7.89 14.31
CA ILE A 125 2.96 -7.87 12.99
C ILE A 125 3.95 -8.42 11.97
N ILE A 126 3.52 -9.40 11.17
CA ILE A 126 4.23 -9.92 10.01
C ILE A 126 3.50 -9.43 8.77
N ASP A 127 4.16 -8.59 7.99
CA ASP A 127 3.59 -7.96 6.80
C ASP A 127 4.27 -8.45 5.52
N GLU A 128 3.56 -8.36 4.41
CA GLU A 128 4.05 -8.67 3.05
C GLU A 128 4.55 -10.11 2.83
N LEU A 129 4.07 -11.07 3.65
CA LEU A 129 4.45 -12.48 3.52
C LEU A 129 3.97 -13.10 2.19
N ASP A 130 2.87 -12.62 1.66
CA ASP A 130 2.30 -13.03 0.38
C ASP A 130 3.13 -12.61 -0.84
N ARG A 131 4.10 -11.68 -0.67
CA ARG A 131 5.02 -11.24 -1.73
C ARG A 131 6.33 -12.00 -1.74
N CYS A 132 6.62 -12.75 -0.70
CA CYS A 132 7.86 -13.49 -0.57
C CYS A 132 7.97 -14.65 -1.57
N SER A 133 9.18 -15.14 -1.78
CA SER A 133 9.41 -16.41 -2.48
C SER A 133 8.64 -17.55 -1.79
N PRO A 134 8.10 -18.51 -2.57
CA PRO A 134 7.25 -19.57 -2.00
C PRO A 134 7.93 -20.36 -0.88
N SER A 135 9.21 -20.65 -1.01
CA SER A 135 9.99 -21.37 0.02
C SER A 135 10.11 -20.57 1.31
N TYR A 136 10.43 -19.28 1.20
CA TYR A 136 10.58 -18.41 2.36
C TYR A 136 9.26 -18.18 3.09
N ALA A 137 8.18 -17.93 2.35
CA ALA A 137 6.85 -17.73 2.95
C ALA A 137 6.40 -18.95 3.78
N VAL A 138 6.58 -20.18 3.23
CA VAL A 138 6.27 -21.42 3.95
C VAL A 138 7.19 -21.58 5.15
N GLU A 139 8.47 -21.28 5.01
CA GLU A 139 9.44 -21.40 6.12
C GLU A 139 9.12 -20.43 7.26
N VAL A 140 8.76 -19.18 6.96
CA VAL A 140 8.27 -18.21 7.97
C VAL A 140 7.10 -18.79 8.74
N LEU A 141 6.05 -19.28 8.06
CA LEU A 141 4.89 -19.89 8.70
C LEU A 141 5.28 -21.06 9.59
N GLU A 142 6.11 -21.97 9.08
CA GLU A 142 6.58 -23.15 9.82
C GLU A 142 7.42 -22.80 11.05
N LYS A 143 8.13 -21.69 11.05
CA LYS A 143 8.94 -21.23 12.19
C LYS A 143 8.09 -20.51 13.23
N ILE A 144 7.20 -19.60 12.81
CA ILE A 144 6.38 -18.84 13.75
C ILE A 144 5.33 -19.68 14.47
N LYS A 145 4.85 -20.79 13.88
CA LYS A 145 3.89 -21.67 14.55
C LYS A 145 4.37 -22.17 15.91
N HIS A 146 5.68 -22.32 16.07
CA HIS A 146 6.29 -22.74 17.32
C HIS A 146 6.39 -21.62 18.36
N LEU A 147 6.10 -20.37 17.96
CA LEU A 147 6.11 -19.18 18.80
C LEU A 147 4.71 -18.74 19.19
N PHE A 148 3.65 -19.24 18.54
CA PHE A 148 2.27 -18.81 18.78
C PHE A 148 1.78 -19.05 20.22
N ASN A 149 2.33 -20.05 20.91
CA ASN A 149 1.95 -20.38 22.28
C ASN A 149 2.72 -19.57 23.34
N ILE A 150 3.52 -18.57 22.94
CA ILE A 150 4.24 -17.73 23.91
C ILE A 150 3.24 -16.75 24.54
N PRO A 151 3.05 -16.79 25.87
CA PRO A 151 2.11 -15.90 26.55
C PRO A 151 2.53 -14.43 26.39
N ASN A 152 1.56 -13.55 26.37
CA ASN A 152 1.74 -12.10 26.21
C ASN A 152 2.33 -11.66 24.85
N ILE A 153 2.36 -12.53 23.84
CA ILE A 153 2.65 -12.15 22.44
C ILE A 153 1.43 -12.50 21.59
N VAL A 154 0.99 -11.54 20.78
CA VAL A 154 -0.01 -11.75 19.74
C VAL A 154 0.67 -11.58 18.39
N PHE A 155 0.64 -12.62 17.57
CA PHE A 155 1.10 -12.56 16.20
C PHE A 155 -0.06 -12.13 15.30
N CYS A 156 0.18 -11.11 14.47
CA CYS A 156 -0.76 -10.61 13.49
C CYS A 156 -0.13 -10.74 12.10
N LEU A 157 -0.73 -11.54 11.22
CA LEU A 157 -0.28 -11.66 9.83
C LEU A 157 -1.12 -10.71 8.97
N SER A 158 -0.48 -9.69 8.40
CA SER A 158 -1.07 -8.77 7.43
C SER A 158 -0.75 -9.29 6.03
N ILE A 159 -1.72 -9.91 5.38
CA ILE A 159 -1.51 -10.68 4.14
C ILE A 159 -2.67 -10.55 3.17
N ASP A 160 -2.41 -10.69 1.88
CA ASP A 160 -3.38 -11.11 0.90
C ASP A 160 -3.49 -12.66 0.94
N LYS A 161 -4.55 -13.15 1.60
CA LYS A 161 -4.75 -14.60 1.80
C LYS A 161 -4.83 -15.37 0.49
N GLU A 162 -5.48 -14.79 -0.54
CA GLU A 162 -5.60 -15.45 -1.85
C GLU A 162 -4.25 -15.55 -2.57
N GLN A 163 -3.44 -14.51 -2.45
CA GLN A 163 -2.09 -14.54 -2.99
C GLN A 163 -1.19 -15.52 -2.24
N LEU A 164 -1.25 -15.51 -0.92
CA LEU A 164 -0.48 -16.44 -0.08
C LEU A 164 -0.86 -17.91 -0.36
N LYS A 165 -2.14 -18.22 -0.60
CA LYS A 165 -2.56 -19.56 -1.02
C LYS A 165 -1.89 -20.00 -2.33
N LYS A 166 -1.81 -19.12 -3.33
CA LYS A 166 -1.12 -19.40 -4.59
C LYS A 166 0.37 -19.65 -4.37
N THR A 167 0.99 -18.85 -3.52
CA THR A 167 2.40 -18.97 -3.13
C THR A 167 2.68 -20.35 -2.50
N ILE A 168 1.83 -20.78 -1.55
CA ILE A 168 1.94 -22.09 -0.89
C ILE A 168 1.71 -23.23 -1.88
N GLN A 169 0.71 -23.14 -2.76
CA GLN A 169 0.47 -24.14 -3.81
C GLN A 169 1.69 -24.28 -4.75
N GLY A 170 2.32 -23.16 -5.10
CA GLY A 170 3.55 -23.15 -5.87
C GLY A 170 4.71 -23.87 -5.18
N HIS A 171 4.86 -23.71 -3.87
CA HIS A 171 5.89 -24.37 -3.06
C HIS A 171 5.75 -25.89 -3.07
N TYR A 172 4.53 -26.39 -2.84
CA TYR A 172 4.29 -27.86 -2.78
C TYR A 172 4.15 -28.51 -4.15
N GLY A 173 4.12 -27.73 -5.24
CA GLY A 173 4.13 -28.23 -6.61
C GLY A 173 2.88 -29.06 -7.02
N ALA A 174 1.87 -29.10 -6.17
CA ALA A 174 0.66 -29.91 -6.37
C ALA A 174 -0.53 -29.00 -6.69
N TYR A 175 -1.08 -29.12 -7.91
CA TYR A 175 -2.25 -28.35 -8.34
C TYR A 175 -3.48 -28.55 -7.43
N ASN A 176 -3.54 -29.66 -6.71
CA ASN A 176 -4.62 -30.00 -5.79
C ASN A 176 -4.25 -29.82 -4.32
N PHE A 177 -3.15 -29.13 -3.99
CA PHE A 177 -2.80 -28.87 -2.60
C PHE A 177 -3.83 -27.93 -1.97
N ASN A 178 -4.45 -28.36 -0.88
CA ASN A 178 -5.42 -27.55 -0.15
C ASN A 178 -4.71 -26.51 0.73
N ALA A 179 -4.32 -25.38 0.13
CA ALA A 179 -3.65 -24.31 0.84
C ALA A 179 -4.54 -23.63 1.90
N GLU A 180 -5.86 -23.63 1.72
CA GLU A 180 -6.82 -23.13 2.71
C GLU A 180 -6.75 -23.95 4.00
N GLU A 181 -6.80 -25.29 3.88
CA GLU A 181 -6.70 -26.20 5.03
C GLU A 181 -5.31 -26.13 5.68
N TYR A 182 -4.27 -25.90 4.88
CA TYR A 182 -2.92 -25.68 5.39
C TYR A 182 -2.84 -24.42 6.24
N LEU A 183 -3.38 -23.31 5.77
CA LEU A 183 -3.36 -22.02 6.46
C LEU A 183 -4.20 -22.00 7.74
N ARG A 184 -5.30 -22.74 7.80
CA ARG A 184 -6.13 -22.87 9.03
C ARG A 184 -5.35 -23.33 10.25
N ARG A 185 -4.20 -23.94 10.09
CA ARG A 185 -3.34 -24.39 11.20
C ARG A 185 -2.57 -23.25 11.85
N PHE A 186 -2.54 -22.09 11.21
CA PHE A 186 -1.76 -20.93 11.64
C PHE A 186 -2.63 -19.80 12.16
N PHE A 187 -3.93 -19.82 11.89
CA PHE A 187 -4.84 -18.72 12.23
C PHE A 187 -5.88 -19.16 13.26
N ASP A 188 -5.88 -18.49 14.41
CA ASP A 188 -6.94 -18.66 15.42
C ASP A 188 -8.14 -17.77 15.06
N ILE A 189 -7.87 -16.56 14.54
CA ILE A 189 -8.88 -15.56 14.16
C ILE A 189 -8.48 -14.98 12.82
N GLU A 190 -9.43 -14.87 11.92
CA GLU A 190 -9.29 -14.17 10.65
C GLU A 190 -10.21 -12.95 10.66
N LEU A 191 -9.69 -11.81 10.25
CA LEU A 191 -10.41 -10.55 10.16
C LEU A 191 -10.12 -9.92 8.80
N ASP A 192 -11.17 -9.58 8.09
CA ASP A 192 -11.06 -8.76 6.89
C ASP A 192 -11.07 -7.28 7.28
N LEU A 193 -10.22 -6.50 6.62
CA LEU A 193 -10.28 -5.05 6.77
C LEU A 193 -11.61 -4.55 6.21
N PRO A 194 -12.36 -3.70 6.93
CA PRO A 194 -13.58 -3.13 6.42
C PRO A 194 -13.28 -2.30 5.15
N PRO A 195 -14.17 -2.36 4.13
CA PRO A 195 -14.00 -1.53 2.95
C PRO A 195 -14.05 -0.05 3.36
N ILE A 196 -13.04 0.70 2.99
CA ILE A 196 -13.04 2.14 3.14
C ILE A 196 -13.80 2.77 1.98
N GLN A 197 -14.58 3.81 2.26
CA GLN A 197 -15.27 4.56 1.21
C GLN A 197 -14.26 5.36 0.38
N TYR A 198 -14.44 5.39 -0.94
CA TYR A 198 -13.55 6.16 -1.82
C TYR A 198 -13.47 7.63 -1.44
N SER A 199 -14.59 8.22 -1.01
CA SER A 199 -14.64 9.60 -0.53
C SER A 199 -13.76 9.81 0.71
N GLU A 200 -13.88 8.95 1.72
CA GLU A 200 -13.08 9.04 2.95
C GLU A 200 -11.59 8.88 2.66
N PHE A 201 -11.24 7.88 1.83
CA PHE A 201 -9.85 7.67 1.44
C PHE A 201 -9.30 8.84 0.63
N SER A 202 -10.09 9.42 -0.27
CA SER A 202 -9.69 10.59 -1.05
C SER A 202 -9.41 11.82 -0.17
N TYR A 203 -10.22 12.04 0.88
CA TYR A 203 -9.94 13.09 1.88
C TYR A 203 -8.62 12.84 2.61
N LEU A 204 -8.40 11.61 3.08
CA LEU A 204 -7.15 11.23 3.75
C LEU A 204 -5.94 11.44 2.83
N MET A 205 -6.04 11.08 1.55
CA MET A 205 -4.95 11.26 0.59
C MET A 205 -4.71 12.75 0.28
N ALA A 206 -5.75 13.55 0.17
CA ALA A 206 -5.61 14.99 -0.03
C ALA A 206 -4.89 15.66 1.16
N GLU A 207 -5.17 15.22 2.39
CA GLU A 207 -4.48 15.66 3.61
C GLU A 207 -3.04 15.14 3.63
N HIS A 208 -2.83 13.84 3.41
CA HIS A 208 -1.51 13.20 3.38
C HIS A 208 -0.53 13.89 2.43
N PHE A 209 -1.00 14.22 1.22
CA PHE A 209 -0.20 14.92 0.23
C PHE A 209 -0.20 16.44 0.41
N SER A 210 -0.89 17.00 1.43
CA SER A 210 -1.00 18.44 1.73
C SER A 210 -1.50 19.24 0.53
N LEU A 211 -2.52 18.73 -0.17
CA LEU A 211 -3.04 19.33 -1.39
C LEU A 211 -3.71 20.68 -1.13
N GLU A 212 -4.22 20.95 0.07
CA GLU A 212 -4.89 22.20 0.43
C GLU A 212 -4.06 23.44 0.05
N SER A 213 -2.74 23.35 0.17
CA SER A 213 -1.83 24.46 -0.14
C SER A 213 -1.82 24.90 -1.61
N TYR A 214 -2.32 24.06 -2.51
CA TYR A 214 -2.33 24.33 -3.96
C TYR A 214 -3.66 24.89 -4.48
N PHE A 215 -4.68 24.94 -3.63
CA PHE A 215 -6.02 25.41 -4.00
C PHE A 215 -6.29 26.81 -3.46
N ARG A 216 -7.05 27.60 -4.20
CA ARG A 216 -7.42 28.96 -3.78
C ARG A 216 -8.54 28.98 -2.75
N SER A 217 -9.43 27.99 -2.82
CA SER A 217 -10.57 27.88 -1.93
C SER A 217 -10.75 26.43 -1.48
N LYS A 218 -11.47 26.26 -0.38
CA LYS A 218 -11.83 24.93 0.12
C LYS A 218 -12.83 24.23 -0.82
N GLU A 219 -13.64 25.01 -1.52
CA GLU A 219 -14.61 24.51 -2.50
C GLU A 219 -13.88 23.88 -3.69
N ASP A 220 -12.85 24.51 -4.23
CA ASP A 220 -12.06 23.97 -5.36
C ASP A 220 -11.38 22.63 -4.96
N LEU A 221 -10.84 22.54 -3.73
CA LEU A 221 -10.30 21.30 -3.20
C LEU A 221 -11.37 20.23 -3.04
N GLN A 222 -12.52 20.60 -2.51
CA GLN A 222 -13.64 19.68 -2.32
C GLN A 222 -14.14 19.13 -3.65
N ASP A 223 -14.32 19.98 -4.66
CA ASP A 223 -14.70 19.54 -6.00
C ASP A 223 -13.69 18.56 -6.59
N PHE A 224 -12.40 18.84 -6.44
CA PHE A 224 -11.35 17.89 -6.85
C PHE A 224 -11.48 16.54 -6.15
N ILE A 225 -11.65 16.53 -4.83
CA ILE A 225 -11.76 15.29 -4.03
C ILE A 225 -13.01 14.50 -4.40
N VAL A 226 -14.16 15.16 -4.50
CA VAL A 226 -15.44 14.52 -4.83
C VAL A 226 -15.38 13.86 -6.21
N ILE A 227 -14.94 14.60 -7.22
CA ILE A 227 -14.84 14.08 -8.59
C ILE A 227 -13.83 12.94 -8.67
N SER A 228 -12.66 13.09 -8.00
CA SER A 228 -11.66 12.03 -7.96
C SER A 228 -12.19 10.76 -7.30
N SER A 229 -12.94 10.87 -6.21
CA SER A 229 -13.50 9.72 -5.50
C SER A 229 -14.56 8.99 -6.33
N GLU A 230 -15.45 9.72 -6.97
CA GLU A 230 -16.52 9.14 -7.78
C GLU A 230 -15.99 8.45 -9.04
N LEU A 231 -15.04 9.09 -9.72
CA LEU A 231 -14.40 8.49 -10.88
C LEU A 231 -13.57 7.25 -10.49
N ALA A 232 -12.90 7.28 -9.33
CA ALA A 232 -12.17 6.14 -8.81
C ALA A 232 -13.09 4.96 -8.48
N GLU A 233 -14.24 5.24 -7.87
CA GLU A 233 -15.28 4.23 -7.58
C GLU A 233 -15.82 3.60 -8.88
N LYS A 234 -16.18 4.41 -9.86
CA LYS A 234 -16.66 3.96 -11.16
C LYS A 234 -15.64 3.13 -11.94
N GLN A 235 -14.36 3.47 -11.83
CA GLN A 235 -13.26 2.74 -12.46
C GLN A 235 -12.78 1.55 -11.60
N HIS A 236 -13.43 1.29 -10.46
CA HIS A 236 -13.05 0.23 -9.52
C HIS A 236 -11.55 0.26 -9.15
N LEU A 237 -11.00 1.47 -8.93
CA LEU A 237 -9.60 1.62 -8.60
C LEU A 237 -9.29 1.00 -7.23
N THR A 238 -8.17 0.34 -7.12
CA THR A 238 -7.65 -0.06 -5.81
C THR A 238 -7.20 1.17 -5.01
N LEU A 239 -7.19 1.09 -3.68
CA LEU A 239 -6.72 2.19 -2.82
C LEU A 239 -5.27 2.59 -3.15
N ARG A 240 -4.41 1.62 -3.49
CA ARG A 240 -3.03 1.87 -3.93
C ARG A 240 -2.95 2.63 -5.27
N GLN A 241 -3.88 2.34 -6.19
CA GLN A 241 -3.97 3.11 -7.44
C GLN A 241 -4.45 4.53 -7.17
N LEU A 242 -5.41 4.70 -6.26
CA LEU A 242 -5.92 6.00 -5.87
C LEU A 242 -4.85 6.83 -5.11
N GLU A 243 -4.07 6.21 -4.23
CA GLU A 243 -2.91 6.86 -3.60
C GLU A 243 -1.92 7.38 -4.64
N LYS A 244 -1.53 6.53 -5.61
CA LYS A 244 -0.64 6.96 -6.70
C LYS A 244 -1.23 8.09 -7.54
N TYR A 245 -2.54 8.06 -7.76
CA TYR A 245 -3.24 9.14 -8.44
C TYR A 245 -3.10 10.46 -7.68
N PHE A 246 -3.32 10.48 -6.35
CA PHE A 246 -3.14 11.69 -5.53
C PHE A 246 -1.69 12.16 -5.48
N ALA A 247 -0.72 11.25 -5.47
CA ALA A 247 0.70 11.59 -5.60
C ALA A 247 1.00 12.31 -6.92
N HIS A 248 0.45 11.83 -8.04
CA HIS A 248 0.57 12.50 -9.34
C HIS A 248 -0.16 13.84 -9.38
N ALA A 249 -1.36 13.91 -8.79
CA ALA A 249 -2.09 15.17 -8.67
C ALA A 249 -1.26 16.24 -7.94
N LYS A 250 -0.58 15.88 -6.86
CA LYS A 250 0.36 16.78 -6.16
C LYS A 250 1.42 17.34 -7.10
N LEU A 251 2.02 16.51 -7.95
CA LEU A 251 3.03 16.96 -8.91
C LEU A 251 2.43 17.94 -9.94
N VAL A 252 1.24 17.62 -10.45
CA VAL A 252 0.54 18.51 -11.41
C VAL A 252 0.21 19.86 -10.77
N PHE A 253 -0.26 19.88 -9.52
CA PHE A 253 -0.58 21.11 -8.81
C PHE A 253 0.66 21.87 -8.34
N SER A 254 1.75 21.21 -7.96
CA SER A 254 2.97 21.87 -7.49
C SER A 254 3.67 22.71 -8.56
N TYR A 255 3.52 22.31 -9.81
CA TYR A 255 4.15 23.03 -10.92
C TYR A 255 3.37 24.27 -11.37
N TYR A 256 2.06 24.32 -11.09
CA TYR A 256 1.19 25.42 -11.50
C TYR A 256 0.29 25.84 -10.32
N SER A 257 0.63 26.92 -9.66
CA SER A 257 -0.19 27.49 -8.60
C SER A 257 -1.49 28.11 -9.13
N THR A 258 -2.62 27.79 -8.50
CA THR A 258 -3.80 28.64 -8.36
C THR A 258 -4.77 28.79 -9.54
N GLU A 259 -5.02 27.80 -10.38
CA GLU A 259 -6.07 27.92 -11.40
C GLU A 259 -7.34 27.12 -11.04
N ARG A 260 -8.52 27.68 -11.41
CA ARG A 260 -9.86 27.15 -11.14
C ARG A 260 -10.26 25.90 -11.95
N ALA A 261 -9.29 25.08 -12.37
CA ALA A 261 -9.53 23.89 -13.21
C ALA A 261 -9.28 22.58 -12.47
N ALA A 262 -9.33 22.58 -11.16
CA ALA A 262 -9.04 21.41 -10.34
C ALA A 262 -9.87 20.17 -10.72
N TRP A 263 -11.16 20.36 -10.92
CA TRP A 263 -12.07 19.30 -11.34
C TRP A 263 -11.72 18.75 -12.74
N MET A 264 -11.31 19.59 -13.66
CA MET A 264 -10.89 19.17 -15.01
C MET A 264 -9.56 18.42 -14.97
N ILE A 265 -8.64 18.83 -14.08
CA ILE A 265 -7.40 18.08 -13.81
C ILE A 265 -7.74 16.71 -13.23
N ALA A 266 -8.71 16.61 -12.32
CA ALA A 266 -9.16 15.33 -11.78
C ALA A 266 -9.59 14.36 -12.90
N ILE A 267 -10.45 14.84 -13.80
CA ILE A 267 -10.94 14.05 -14.93
C ILE A 267 -9.79 13.60 -15.84
N MET A 268 -9.04 14.57 -16.34
CA MET A 268 -7.99 14.29 -17.32
C MET A 268 -6.87 13.42 -16.74
N LEU A 269 -6.55 13.57 -15.47
CA LEU A 269 -5.53 12.76 -14.80
C LEU A 269 -6.01 11.32 -14.59
N ILE A 270 -7.27 11.10 -14.23
CA ILE A 270 -7.84 9.74 -14.16
C ILE A 270 -7.88 9.09 -15.55
N LEU A 271 -8.32 9.81 -16.57
CA LEU A 271 -8.29 9.28 -17.94
C LEU A 271 -6.86 8.91 -18.36
N HIS A 272 -5.90 9.78 -18.10
CA HIS A 272 -4.49 9.51 -18.41
C HIS A 272 -3.97 8.23 -17.75
N LYS A 273 -4.32 8.00 -16.49
CA LYS A 273 -3.77 6.87 -15.71
C LYS A 273 -4.52 5.56 -15.90
N PHE A 274 -5.82 5.60 -16.12
CA PHE A 274 -6.67 4.42 -16.06
C PHE A 274 -7.52 4.18 -17.31
N ASN A 275 -7.54 5.15 -18.24
CA ASN A 275 -8.19 5.04 -19.55
C ASN A 275 -7.39 5.80 -20.60
N PHE A 276 -6.14 5.35 -20.79
CA PHE A 276 -5.18 6.06 -21.64
C PHE A 276 -5.64 6.18 -23.09
N ASP A 277 -6.35 5.18 -23.64
CA ASP A 277 -6.87 5.24 -24.99
C ASP A 277 -7.84 6.40 -25.20
N LEU A 278 -8.75 6.61 -24.25
CA LEU A 278 -9.67 7.75 -24.30
C LEU A 278 -8.93 9.08 -24.12
N TYR A 279 -7.97 9.13 -23.19
CA TYR A 279 -7.10 10.30 -23.01
C TYR A 279 -6.35 10.66 -24.30
N ASP A 280 -5.70 9.70 -24.92
CA ASP A 280 -4.92 9.89 -26.15
C ASP A 280 -5.82 10.29 -27.32
N ASN A 281 -7.02 9.71 -27.43
CA ASN A 281 -7.99 10.10 -28.42
C ASN A 281 -8.43 11.56 -28.25
N ILE A 282 -8.65 12.03 -27.02
CA ILE A 282 -8.97 13.44 -26.72
C ILE A 282 -7.79 14.31 -27.12
N CYS A 283 -6.57 13.99 -26.69
CA CYS A 283 -5.37 14.78 -27.00
C CYS A 283 -5.15 14.95 -28.50
N ASN A 284 -5.43 13.89 -29.27
CA ASN A 284 -5.25 13.88 -30.73
C ASN A 284 -6.52 14.26 -31.51
N ARG A 285 -7.60 14.63 -30.84
CA ARG A 285 -8.88 15.08 -31.45
C ARG A 285 -9.43 14.09 -32.49
N ARG A 286 -9.42 12.78 -32.14
CA ARG A 286 -9.71 11.71 -33.12
C ARG A 286 -11.21 11.52 -33.41
N PHE A 287 -12.08 12.02 -32.53
CA PHE A 287 -13.51 11.83 -32.61
C PHE A 287 -14.27 13.15 -32.54
N GLU A 288 -15.57 13.09 -32.87
CA GLU A 288 -16.48 14.21 -32.66
C GLU A 288 -16.96 14.27 -31.19
N LEU A 289 -17.53 15.42 -30.81
CA LEU A 289 -18.01 15.65 -29.44
C LEU A 289 -19.01 14.59 -28.96
N LYS A 290 -19.90 14.14 -29.86
CA LYS A 290 -20.91 13.11 -29.57
C LYS A 290 -20.26 11.78 -29.16
N ASP A 291 -19.25 11.36 -29.90
CA ASP A 291 -18.53 10.09 -29.65
C ASP A 291 -17.83 10.12 -28.29
N TYR A 292 -17.20 11.25 -27.96
CA TYR A 292 -16.61 11.45 -26.64
C TYR A 292 -17.68 11.46 -25.53
N ALA A 293 -18.81 12.12 -25.75
CA ALA A 293 -19.91 12.13 -24.80
C ALA A 293 -20.41 10.71 -24.49
N TYR A 294 -20.53 9.87 -25.50
CA TYR A 294 -20.93 8.48 -25.35
C TYR A 294 -19.92 7.65 -24.53
N GLN A 295 -18.61 7.79 -24.80
CA GLN A 295 -17.56 7.10 -24.07
C GLN A 295 -17.45 7.61 -22.62
N LEU A 296 -17.54 8.92 -22.42
CA LEU A 296 -17.47 9.54 -21.10
C LEU A 296 -18.71 9.21 -20.23
N LYS A 297 -19.87 8.99 -20.84
CA LYS A 297 -21.08 8.54 -20.16
C LYS A 297 -20.86 7.26 -19.34
N GLN A 298 -19.99 6.38 -19.79
CA GLN A 298 -19.67 5.13 -19.07
C GLN A 298 -18.85 5.37 -17.81
N ILE A 299 -18.19 6.51 -17.72
CA ILE A 299 -17.26 6.89 -16.65
C ILE A 299 -17.92 7.82 -15.65
N PHE A 300 -18.82 8.70 -16.12
CA PHE A 300 -19.50 9.68 -15.29
C PHE A 300 -20.87 9.18 -14.81
N ASP A 301 -21.20 9.51 -13.57
CA ASP A 301 -22.56 9.36 -13.08
C ASP A 301 -23.39 10.63 -13.44
N PHE A 302 -24.65 10.43 -13.86
CA PHE A 302 -25.57 11.54 -14.14
C PHE A 302 -26.26 12.09 -12.87
N LYS A 303 -25.74 11.77 -11.68
CA LYS A 303 -26.27 12.34 -10.43
C LYS A 303 -26.05 13.85 -10.43
N GLU A 304 -27.11 14.58 -10.18
CA GLU A 304 -27.01 16.00 -9.88
C GLU A 304 -26.18 16.17 -8.61
N TYR A 305 -25.06 16.87 -8.73
CA TYR A 305 -24.32 17.29 -7.55
C TYR A 305 -25.16 18.32 -6.80
N ALA A 306 -25.22 18.22 -5.49
CA ALA A 306 -26.02 19.10 -4.64
C ALA A 306 -25.62 20.60 -4.74
N ARG A 307 -24.55 20.94 -5.45
CA ARG A 307 -23.97 22.30 -5.55
C ARG A 307 -23.43 22.72 -6.92
N GLY A 308 -23.65 21.97 -8.00
CA GLY A 308 -23.06 22.38 -9.27
C GLY A 308 -23.67 21.76 -10.52
N PRO A 309 -23.30 22.28 -11.69
CA PRO A 309 -23.70 21.71 -12.96
C PRO A 309 -23.18 20.28 -13.09
N ASN A 310 -23.91 19.46 -13.84
CA ASN A 310 -23.47 18.10 -14.16
C ASN A 310 -22.05 18.13 -14.75
N THR A 311 -21.13 17.40 -14.11
CA THR A 311 -19.69 17.44 -14.45
C THR A 311 -19.43 17.05 -15.91
N LEU A 312 -20.21 16.09 -16.47
CA LEU A 312 -20.07 15.69 -17.85
C LEU A 312 -20.45 16.84 -18.81
N GLY A 313 -21.57 17.50 -18.59
CA GLY A 313 -22.01 18.63 -19.44
C GLY A 313 -21.03 19.78 -19.41
N ALA A 314 -20.52 20.11 -18.22
CA ALA A 314 -19.47 21.12 -18.06
C ALA A 314 -18.18 20.70 -18.79
N PHE A 315 -17.75 19.45 -18.65
CA PHE A 315 -16.56 18.95 -19.34
C PHE A 315 -16.70 18.98 -20.87
N LEU A 316 -17.87 18.58 -21.38
CA LEU A 316 -18.16 18.63 -22.83
C LEU A 316 -18.08 20.04 -23.40
N TYR A 317 -18.46 21.07 -22.63
CA TYR A 317 -18.27 22.46 -23.07
C TYR A 317 -16.77 22.79 -23.32
N TYR A 318 -15.91 22.41 -22.40
CA TYR A 318 -14.47 22.66 -22.58
C TYR A 318 -13.85 21.78 -23.68
N LEU A 319 -14.35 20.54 -23.80
CA LEU A 319 -13.94 19.63 -24.86
C LEU A 319 -14.34 20.13 -26.24
N ASP A 320 -15.57 20.65 -26.42
CA ASP A 320 -16.00 21.22 -27.69
C ASP A 320 -15.13 22.43 -28.10
N GLY A 321 -14.81 23.30 -27.14
CA GLY A 321 -13.87 24.40 -27.39
C GLY A 321 -12.45 23.92 -27.75
N TYR A 322 -12.02 22.82 -27.19
CA TYR A 322 -10.74 22.20 -27.54
C TYR A 322 -10.75 21.55 -28.94
N LEU A 323 -11.86 20.89 -29.30
CA LEU A 323 -12.01 20.27 -30.63
C LEU A 323 -12.11 21.28 -31.76
N LYS A 324 -12.67 22.47 -31.48
CA LYS A 324 -12.90 23.56 -32.46
C LYS A 324 -12.15 24.83 -32.05
N PRO A 325 -10.83 24.87 -32.15
CA PRO A 325 -10.04 26.04 -31.72
C PRO A 325 -10.41 27.27 -32.54
N GLY A 326 -10.58 28.37 -31.81
CA GLY A 326 -10.98 29.66 -32.43
C GLY A 326 -12.49 29.85 -32.62
N HIS A 327 -13.32 28.86 -32.34
CA HIS A 327 -14.78 29.02 -32.29
C HIS A 327 -15.21 29.54 -30.93
N LEU A 328 -15.86 30.72 -30.91
CA LEU A 328 -16.57 31.18 -29.72
C LEU A 328 -17.84 30.35 -29.60
N ILE A 329 -17.91 29.48 -28.61
CA ILE A 329 -19.12 28.70 -28.34
C ILE A 329 -20.16 29.64 -27.72
N THR A 330 -21.03 30.19 -28.54
CA THR A 330 -22.23 30.89 -28.07
C THR A 330 -23.39 29.94 -28.13
N VAL A 331 -24.02 29.69 -26.99
CA VAL A 331 -25.11 28.75 -26.86
C VAL A 331 -26.38 29.51 -26.46
N GLU A 332 -27.49 29.26 -27.16
CA GLU A 332 -28.80 29.79 -26.81
C GLU A 332 -29.30 29.19 -25.49
N GLN A 333 -30.24 29.89 -24.81
CA GLN A 333 -30.69 29.48 -23.48
C GLN A 333 -31.38 28.11 -23.51
N ASP A 334 -32.06 27.79 -24.62
CA ASP A 334 -32.84 26.57 -24.81
C ASP A 334 -32.09 25.51 -25.62
N PHE A 335 -30.76 25.62 -25.69
CA PHE A 335 -29.92 24.67 -26.42
C PHE A 335 -30.08 23.27 -25.84
N LYS A 336 -30.33 22.29 -26.70
CA LYS A 336 -30.33 20.86 -26.38
C LYS A 336 -29.52 20.10 -27.42
N PHE A 337 -28.77 19.11 -26.95
CA PHE A 337 -28.12 18.17 -27.86
C PHE A 337 -29.12 17.23 -28.51
N ASP A 338 -28.99 17.00 -29.81
CA ASP A 338 -29.79 16.04 -30.57
C ASP A 338 -29.08 14.68 -30.67
N TRP A 339 -28.93 14.03 -29.52
CA TRP A 339 -28.26 12.72 -29.40
C TRP A 339 -29.19 11.63 -28.88
N SER A 340 -30.45 11.70 -29.22
CA SER A 340 -31.52 10.82 -28.72
C SER A 340 -31.31 9.32 -29.02
N SER A 341 -30.43 8.99 -29.98
CA SER A 341 -30.06 7.59 -30.24
C SER A 341 -29.23 6.95 -29.12
N ASP A 342 -28.47 7.74 -28.39
CA ASP A 342 -27.45 7.26 -27.46
C ASP A 342 -27.68 7.69 -26.00
N PHE A 343 -28.59 8.64 -25.80
CA PHE A 343 -28.91 9.23 -24.52
C PHE A 343 -30.44 9.33 -24.32
N THR A 344 -30.86 9.15 -23.06
CA THR A 344 -32.25 9.41 -22.68
C THR A 344 -32.53 10.91 -22.66
N GLU A 345 -33.80 11.28 -22.77
CA GLU A 345 -34.22 12.69 -22.72
C GLU A 345 -33.77 13.41 -21.46
N LYS A 346 -33.87 12.75 -20.29
CA LYS A 346 -33.41 13.28 -19.01
C LYS A 346 -31.88 13.50 -18.97
N GLU A 347 -31.09 12.58 -19.52
CA GLU A 347 -29.65 12.73 -19.63
C GLU A 347 -29.29 13.92 -20.52
N LEU A 348 -29.97 14.05 -21.68
CA LEU A 348 -29.74 15.18 -22.59
C LEU A 348 -30.09 16.52 -21.96
N GLU A 349 -31.19 16.58 -21.20
CA GLU A 349 -31.56 17.80 -20.47
C GLU A 349 -30.49 18.17 -19.45
N THR A 350 -30.03 17.21 -18.65
CA THR A 350 -29.01 17.43 -17.63
C THR A 350 -27.66 17.87 -18.22
N ILE A 351 -27.23 17.20 -19.29
CA ILE A 351 -25.97 17.56 -20.01
C ILE A 351 -26.11 18.96 -20.63
N SER A 352 -27.22 19.23 -21.35
CA SER A 352 -27.42 20.48 -22.02
C SER A 352 -27.50 21.65 -21.05
N TYR A 353 -28.19 21.49 -19.92
CA TYR A 353 -28.25 22.50 -18.88
C TYR A 353 -26.85 22.89 -18.35
N SER A 354 -26.03 21.90 -18.05
CA SER A 354 -24.67 22.14 -17.55
C SER A 354 -23.73 22.74 -18.60
N TYR A 355 -23.86 22.28 -19.85
CA TYR A 355 -23.14 22.83 -20.99
C TYR A 355 -23.45 24.31 -21.20
N VAL A 356 -24.76 24.68 -21.19
CA VAL A 356 -25.21 26.07 -21.28
C VAL A 356 -24.77 26.89 -20.08
N GLY A 357 -24.81 26.32 -18.87
CA GLY A 357 -24.34 26.95 -17.65
C GLY A 357 -22.88 27.39 -17.76
N GLU A 358 -22.03 26.49 -18.23
CA GLU A 358 -20.60 26.81 -18.45
C GLU A 358 -20.39 27.87 -19.54
N SER A 359 -21.20 27.88 -20.59
CA SER A 359 -21.09 28.90 -21.65
C SER A 359 -21.31 30.31 -21.13
N ARG A 360 -22.10 30.48 -20.07
CA ARG A 360 -22.49 31.77 -19.48
C ARG A 360 -21.54 32.29 -18.40
N THR A 361 -20.75 31.37 -17.77
CA THR A 361 -19.76 31.79 -16.78
C THR A 361 -18.55 32.40 -17.46
N SER A 362 -18.40 33.71 -17.37
CA SER A 362 -17.53 34.48 -18.27
C SER A 362 -16.12 34.78 -17.77
N TYR A 363 -15.75 34.42 -16.54
CA TYR A 363 -14.46 34.83 -15.96
C TYR A 363 -13.50 33.68 -15.67
N ASN A 364 -12.26 33.82 -16.20
CA ASN A 364 -11.09 32.98 -15.91
C ASN A 364 -11.22 31.48 -16.23
N LYS A 365 -11.72 31.15 -17.41
CA LYS A 365 -11.76 29.76 -17.91
C LYS A 365 -10.34 29.28 -18.23
N VAL A 366 -9.96 28.15 -17.68
CA VAL A 366 -8.74 27.44 -18.07
C VAL A 366 -9.09 26.56 -19.27
N PRO A 367 -8.53 26.80 -20.44
CA PRO A 367 -8.83 25.96 -21.59
C PRO A 367 -8.20 24.55 -21.42
N LEU A 368 -8.87 23.56 -21.99
CA LEU A 368 -8.50 22.14 -21.83
C LEU A 368 -7.09 21.82 -22.36
N ASP A 369 -6.62 22.53 -23.40
CA ASP A 369 -5.26 22.39 -23.93
C ASP A 369 -4.19 22.69 -22.89
N LYS A 370 -4.41 23.65 -22.01
CA LYS A 370 -3.48 23.93 -20.90
C LYS A 370 -3.45 22.82 -19.86
N VAL A 371 -4.60 22.21 -19.55
CA VAL A 371 -4.68 21.06 -18.64
C VAL A 371 -3.92 19.87 -19.21
N ILE A 372 -4.16 19.55 -20.49
CA ILE A 372 -3.46 18.48 -21.21
C ILE A 372 -1.96 18.75 -21.23
N ALA A 373 -1.54 19.96 -21.58
CA ALA A 373 -0.12 20.31 -21.62
C ALA A 373 0.58 20.11 -20.26
N ARG A 374 -0.11 20.41 -19.15
CA ARG A 374 0.42 20.21 -17.80
C ARG A 374 0.63 18.74 -17.46
N ILE A 375 -0.37 17.92 -17.73
CA ILE A 375 -0.29 16.48 -17.45
C ILE A 375 0.83 15.86 -18.29
N ASN A 376 0.88 16.14 -19.59
CA ASN A 376 1.91 15.62 -20.47
C ASN A 376 3.32 16.10 -20.11
N PHE A 377 3.47 17.32 -19.60
CA PHE A 377 4.75 17.84 -19.15
C PHE A 377 5.28 17.07 -17.96
N ILE A 378 4.46 16.83 -16.94
CA ILE A 378 4.85 16.07 -15.74
C ILE A 378 5.23 14.63 -16.10
N GLU A 379 4.49 13.99 -16.99
CA GLU A 379 4.78 12.61 -17.41
C GLU A 379 6.16 12.44 -18.07
N GLN A 380 6.68 13.46 -18.73
CA GLN A 380 8.05 13.42 -19.30
C GLN A 380 9.15 13.27 -18.22
N PHE A 381 8.85 13.62 -16.97
CA PHE A 381 9.78 13.47 -15.85
C PHE A 381 9.58 12.16 -15.07
N ILE A 382 8.38 11.60 -15.09
CA ILE A 382 8.06 10.36 -14.35
C ILE A 382 8.45 9.12 -15.15
N SER A 383 8.41 9.20 -16.49
CA SER A 383 8.72 8.09 -17.40
C SER A 383 10.21 7.86 -17.68
N ARG A 384 11.09 8.62 -17.03
CA ARG A 384 12.55 8.46 -17.05
C ARG A 384 13.05 7.85 -15.76
#